data_455e489dc01a904a42d8adfdbd148c2c
#
_entry.id   455e489dc01a904a42d8adfdbd148c2c
#
_cell.length_a   1.000
_cell.length_b   1.000
_cell.length_c   1.000
_cell.angle_alpha   90.00
_cell.angle_beta   90.00
_cell.angle_gamma   90.00
#
_symmetry.space_group_name_H-M   'P 1'
#
loop_
_entity.id
_entity.type
_entity.pdbx_description
1 polymer ?
#
loop_
_entity_poly.entity_id
_entity_poly.type
_entity_poly.pdbx_seq_one_letter_code
_entity_poly.pdbx_strand_id
1 'polypeptide(L)'
;MTLIGATTENPSFEVIRPLLSRCQLYVLKSLEKEDLLELLHLALTKDAVLKEKDIRILESDAMLRYSGGDARKLLNILELVVEAEEKEPIEITDAMVTDRLQQNPLAYDKDGEMHYDIISAFIKSIRGSDPDAALYWLARMIEGEKTRLSLPDGC
;
A
#
# COMPACT_ATOMS: atom_id res chain seq x y z
N MET A 1 -7.13 27.17 -20.42
CA MET A 1 -6.50 25.90 -20.01
C MET A 1 -6.40 25.90 -18.50
N THR A 2 -6.91 24.88 -17.83
CA THR A 2 -6.80 24.71 -16.37
C THR A 2 -5.77 23.63 -16.08
N LEU A 3 -4.79 23.94 -15.22
CA LEU A 3 -3.76 22.98 -14.77
C LEU A 3 -4.10 22.53 -13.34
N ILE A 4 -4.15 21.22 -13.13
CA ILE A 4 -4.32 20.60 -11.82
C ILE A 4 -3.09 19.72 -11.57
N GLY A 5 -2.38 19.99 -10.47
CA GLY A 5 -1.24 19.20 -10.01
C GLY A 5 -1.50 18.66 -8.62
N ALA A 6 -0.96 17.48 -8.32
CA ALA A 6 -1.00 16.86 -7.01
C ALA A 6 0.42 16.47 -6.57
N THR A 7 0.70 16.59 -5.29
CA THR A 7 1.98 16.18 -4.69
C THR A 7 1.76 15.73 -3.25
N THR A 8 2.55 14.80 -2.78
CA THR A 8 2.62 14.39 -1.36
C THR A 8 3.56 15.28 -0.56
N GLU A 9 4.42 16.04 -1.25
CA GLU A 9 5.39 16.95 -0.64
C GLU A 9 4.76 18.31 -0.29
N ASN A 10 5.42 19.06 0.59
CA ASN A 10 4.96 20.40 0.94
C ASN A 10 5.14 21.35 -0.26
N PRO A 11 4.06 21.89 -0.85
CA PRO A 11 4.13 22.71 -2.04
C PRO A 11 5.00 23.97 -1.89
N SER A 12 5.21 24.43 -0.67
CA SER A 12 6.05 25.62 -0.41
C SER A 12 7.54 25.37 -0.71
N PHE A 13 7.97 24.10 -0.76
CA PHE A 13 9.34 23.73 -1.07
C PHE A 13 9.48 23.26 -2.53
N GLU A 14 8.46 22.58 -3.07
CA GLU A 14 8.52 21.95 -4.38
C GLU A 14 8.04 22.87 -5.51
N VAL A 15 7.12 23.77 -5.22
CA VAL A 15 6.51 24.65 -6.24
C VAL A 15 7.09 26.06 -6.14
N ILE A 16 7.51 26.59 -7.28
CA ILE A 16 8.06 27.96 -7.35
C ILE A 16 7.02 29.01 -6.91
N ARG A 17 7.45 30.00 -6.15
CA ARG A 17 6.57 31.07 -5.61
C ARG A 17 5.66 31.76 -6.64
N PRO A 18 6.12 32.06 -7.89
CA PRO A 18 5.25 32.65 -8.90
C PRO A 18 4.06 31.78 -9.30
N LEU A 19 4.18 30.44 -9.23
CA LEU A 19 3.07 29.52 -9.45
C LEU A 19 2.14 29.49 -8.24
N LEU A 20 2.67 29.37 -7.04
CA LEU A 20 1.87 29.36 -5.81
C LEU A 20 0.99 30.60 -5.68
N SER A 21 1.50 31.77 -6.08
CA SER A 21 0.72 33.03 -6.02
C SER A 21 -0.44 33.10 -7.03
N ARG A 22 -0.50 32.19 -7.99
CA ARG A 22 -1.53 32.11 -9.05
C ARG A 22 -2.40 30.89 -9.00
N CYS A 23 -2.11 29.96 -8.09
CA CYS A 23 -2.84 28.71 -7.91
C CYS A 23 -3.63 28.73 -6.60
N GLN A 24 -4.72 28.00 -6.58
CA GLN A 24 -5.39 27.65 -5.34
C GLN A 24 -4.79 26.37 -4.80
N LEU A 25 -4.46 26.37 -3.50
CA LEU A 25 -3.91 25.22 -2.82
C LEU A 25 -5.00 24.55 -2.00
N TYR A 26 -5.18 23.26 -2.23
CA TYR A 26 -6.09 22.40 -1.46
C TYR A 26 -5.26 21.33 -0.74
N VAL A 27 -5.39 21.28 0.58
CA VAL A 27 -4.76 20.24 1.39
C VAL A 27 -5.77 19.12 1.58
N LEU A 28 -5.45 17.94 1.05
CA LEU A 28 -6.23 16.74 1.28
C LEU A 28 -5.86 16.14 2.63
N LYS A 29 -6.86 15.77 3.40
CA LYS A 29 -6.68 15.07 4.67
C LYS A 29 -6.72 13.56 4.44
N SER A 30 -6.11 12.80 5.35
CA SER A 30 -6.30 11.36 5.41
C SER A 30 -7.79 11.02 5.57
N LEU A 31 -8.20 9.89 5.00
CA LEU A 31 -9.57 9.42 5.13
C LEU A 31 -9.87 9.03 6.58
N GLU A 32 -11.07 9.37 7.02
CA GLU A 32 -11.58 8.96 8.33
C GLU A 32 -12.04 7.49 8.29
N LYS A 33 -12.29 6.90 9.46
CA LYS A 33 -12.69 5.49 9.58
C LYS A 33 -13.95 5.19 8.76
N GLU A 34 -14.91 6.09 8.79
CA GLU A 34 -16.19 5.97 8.10
C GLU A 34 -16.02 5.94 6.57
N ASP A 35 -15.14 6.81 6.03
CA ASP A 35 -14.82 6.86 4.60
C ASP A 35 -14.16 5.57 4.13
N LEU A 36 -13.24 5.02 4.95
CA LEU A 36 -12.54 3.77 4.66
C LEU A 36 -13.49 2.57 4.67
N LEU A 37 -14.45 2.51 5.60
CA LEU A 37 -15.47 1.48 5.64
C LEU A 37 -16.41 1.55 4.43
N GLU A 38 -16.80 2.76 4.03
CA GLU A 38 -17.59 2.96 2.81
C GLU A 38 -16.82 2.51 1.58
N LEU A 39 -15.52 2.81 1.51
CA LEU A 39 -14.66 2.36 0.42
C LEU A 39 -14.57 0.84 0.32
N LEU A 40 -14.42 0.13 1.45
CA LEU A 40 -14.47 -1.33 1.49
C LEU A 40 -15.80 -1.88 0.97
N HIS A 41 -16.92 -1.29 1.41
CA HIS A 41 -18.24 -1.69 0.93
C HIS A 41 -18.39 -1.45 -0.57
N LEU A 42 -17.91 -0.32 -1.08
CA LEU A 42 -17.93 -0.02 -2.51
C LEU A 42 -17.06 -1.00 -3.31
N ALA A 43 -15.88 -1.36 -2.81
CA ALA A 43 -15.02 -2.33 -3.46
C ALA A 43 -15.71 -3.70 -3.59
N LEU A 44 -16.28 -4.23 -2.52
CA LEU A 44 -16.96 -5.52 -2.53
C LEU A 44 -18.22 -5.54 -3.41
N THR A 45 -18.88 -4.40 -3.59
CA THR A 45 -20.16 -4.35 -4.33
C THR A 45 -20.03 -3.95 -5.79
N LYS A 46 -19.03 -3.14 -6.14
CA LYS A 46 -18.88 -2.56 -7.48
C LYS A 46 -17.71 -3.12 -8.28
N ASP A 47 -16.69 -3.66 -7.63
CA ASP A 47 -15.57 -4.25 -8.34
C ASP A 47 -16.02 -5.49 -9.12
N ALA A 48 -15.48 -5.68 -10.33
CA ALA A 48 -15.91 -6.73 -11.23
C ALA A 48 -15.52 -8.14 -10.73
N VAL A 49 -14.38 -8.23 -10.04
CA VAL A 49 -13.81 -9.50 -9.55
C VAL A 49 -14.32 -9.79 -8.14
N LEU A 50 -14.25 -8.82 -7.24
CA LEU A 50 -14.60 -9.02 -5.83
C LEU A 50 -16.08 -9.32 -5.62
N LYS A 51 -16.97 -8.73 -6.41
CA LYS A 51 -18.42 -8.97 -6.30
C LYS A 51 -18.86 -10.40 -6.67
N GLU A 52 -18.00 -11.14 -7.40
CA GLU A 52 -18.29 -12.53 -7.80
C GLU A 52 -17.92 -13.53 -6.70
N LYS A 53 -17.13 -13.10 -5.71
CA LYS A 53 -16.70 -13.90 -4.57
C LYS A 53 -17.60 -13.70 -3.35
N ASP A 54 -17.86 -14.76 -2.58
CA ASP A 54 -18.56 -14.65 -1.27
C ASP A 54 -17.58 -14.19 -0.20
N ILE A 55 -17.41 -12.86 -0.09
CA ILE A 55 -16.48 -12.23 0.86
C ILE A 55 -17.28 -11.63 2.00
N ARG A 56 -16.91 -11.96 3.24
CA ARG A 56 -17.54 -11.47 4.47
C ARG A 56 -16.49 -10.84 5.36
N ILE A 57 -16.55 -9.54 5.55
CA ILE A 57 -15.69 -8.85 6.50
C ILE A 57 -16.31 -8.98 7.89
N LEU A 58 -15.75 -9.84 8.75
CA LEU A 58 -16.17 -10.00 10.12
C LEU A 58 -15.53 -8.95 11.03
N GLU A 59 -14.25 -8.63 10.78
CA GLU A 59 -13.45 -7.66 11.52
C GLU A 59 -12.67 -6.79 10.53
N SER A 60 -12.54 -5.50 10.78
CA SER A 60 -11.88 -4.55 9.88
C SER A 60 -10.81 -3.67 10.57
N ASP A 61 -10.65 -3.79 11.89
CA ASP A 61 -9.78 -2.90 12.65
C ASP A 61 -8.29 -3.06 12.26
N ALA A 62 -7.84 -4.27 11.94
CA ALA A 62 -6.49 -4.48 11.44
C ALA A 62 -6.27 -3.82 10.08
N MET A 63 -7.19 -3.99 9.11
CA MET A 63 -7.10 -3.34 7.79
C MET A 63 -7.05 -1.82 7.93
N LEU A 64 -7.93 -1.24 8.75
CA LEU A 64 -7.99 0.20 8.99
C LEU A 64 -6.70 0.72 9.64
N ARG A 65 -6.17 -0.01 10.62
CA ARG A 65 -4.92 0.33 11.30
C ARG A 65 -3.73 0.31 10.36
N TYR A 66 -3.60 -0.76 9.56
CA TYR A 66 -2.47 -0.92 8.64
C TYR A 66 -2.56 0.01 7.43
N SER A 67 -3.75 0.41 6.98
CA SER A 67 -3.93 1.39 5.92
C SER A 67 -3.50 2.80 6.32
N GLY A 68 -3.58 3.14 7.61
CA GLY A 68 -3.20 4.46 8.13
C GLY A 68 -3.97 5.62 7.52
N GLY A 69 -5.21 5.42 7.09
CA GLY A 69 -6.03 6.46 6.42
C GLY A 69 -5.80 6.56 4.90
N ASP A 70 -5.04 5.65 4.31
CA ASP A 70 -4.75 5.60 2.88
C ASP A 70 -5.66 4.58 2.18
N ALA A 71 -6.45 5.07 1.21
CA ALA A 71 -7.39 4.25 0.43
C ALA A 71 -6.69 3.15 -0.37
N ARG A 72 -5.54 3.45 -0.98
CA ARG A 72 -4.79 2.51 -1.80
C ARG A 72 -4.22 1.38 -0.95
N LYS A 73 -3.61 1.72 0.20
CA LYS A 73 -3.11 0.73 1.15
C LYS A 73 -4.23 -0.19 1.64
N LEU A 74 -5.41 0.37 1.92
CA LEU A 74 -6.58 -0.40 2.34
C LEU A 74 -7.02 -1.42 1.28
N LEU A 75 -7.13 -0.98 0.02
CA LEU A 75 -7.54 -1.85 -1.08
C LEU A 75 -6.48 -2.90 -1.41
N ASN A 76 -5.20 -2.57 -1.33
CA ASN A 76 -4.10 -3.52 -1.48
C ASN A 76 -4.13 -4.61 -0.40
N ILE A 77 -4.44 -4.25 0.86
CA ILE A 77 -4.62 -5.24 1.95
C ILE A 77 -5.79 -6.17 1.64
N LEU A 78 -6.93 -5.61 1.22
CA LEU A 78 -8.12 -6.40 0.85
C LEU A 78 -7.79 -7.39 -0.27
N GLU A 79 -7.15 -6.92 -1.34
CA GLU A 79 -6.73 -7.74 -2.48
C GLU A 79 -5.79 -8.87 -2.03
N LEU A 80 -4.75 -8.54 -1.26
CA LEU A 80 -3.79 -9.52 -0.73
C LEU A 80 -4.47 -10.64 0.08
N VAL A 81 -5.42 -10.28 0.94
CA VAL A 81 -6.13 -11.26 1.78
C VAL A 81 -7.05 -12.14 0.93
N VAL A 82 -7.77 -11.54 -0.02
CA VAL A 82 -8.71 -12.26 -0.90
C VAL A 82 -7.99 -13.17 -1.89
N GLU A 83 -6.84 -12.76 -2.44
CA GLU A 83 -6.04 -13.58 -3.36
C GLU A 83 -5.39 -14.78 -2.68
N ALA A 84 -5.07 -14.65 -1.39
CA ALA A 84 -4.45 -15.74 -0.63
C ALA A 84 -5.43 -16.86 -0.24
N GLU A 85 -6.74 -16.66 -0.40
CA GLU A 85 -7.77 -17.64 -0.04
C GLU A 85 -8.40 -18.26 -1.30
N GLU A 86 -8.30 -19.58 -1.39
CA GLU A 86 -8.88 -20.35 -2.50
C GLU A 86 -10.31 -20.84 -2.21
N LYS A 87 -10.71 -20.82 -0.93
CA LYS A 87 -12.01 -21.37 -0.50
C LYS A 87 -13.00 -20.26 -0.18
N GLU A 88 -14.22 -20.41 -0.66
CA GLU A 88 -15.37 -19.57 -0.30
C GLU A 88 -16.26 -20.28 0.72
N PRO A 89 -16.93 -19.55 1.64
CA PRO A 89 -16.88 -18.09 1.82
C PRO A 89 -15.55 -17.62 2.45
N ILE A 90 -15.07 -16.45 2.01
CA ILE A 90 -13.87 -15.81 2.56
C ILE A 90 -14.29 -14.94 3.75
N GLU A 91 -14.00 -15.39 4.96
CA GLU A 91 -14.30 -14.67 6.20
C GLU A 91 -13.07 -13.91 6.69
N ILE A 92 -13.05 -12.58 6.46
CA ILE A 92 -11.92 -11.73 6.81
C ILE A 92 -11.99 -11.34 8.27
N THR A 93 -10.94 -11.73 9.03
CA THR A 93 -10.74 -11.38 10.44
C THR A 93 -9.44 -10.61 10.62
N ASP A 94 -9.30 -9.88 11.74
CA ASP A 94 -8.09 -9.13 12.07
C ASP A 94 -6.86 -10.03 12.21
N ALA A 95 -7.06 -11.24 12.72
CA ALA A 95 -5.99 -12.24 12.83
C ALA A 95 -5.47 -12.67 11.46
N MET A 96 -6.38 -12.95 10.51
CA MET A 96 -6.05 -13.30 9.14
C MET A 96 -5.30 -12.19 8.43
N VAL A 97 -5.78 -10.95 8.53
CA VAL A 97 -5.11 -9.77 7.95
C VAL A 97 -3.69 -9.64 8.49
N THR A 98 -3.52 -9.74 9.80
CA THR A 98 -2.21 -9.61 10.45
C THR A 98 -1.24 -10.70 10.01
N ASP A 99 -1.69 -11.94 9.94
CA ASP A 99 -0.89 -13.09 9.50
C ASP A 99 -0.44 -12.93 8.04
N ARG A 100 -1.35 -12.54 7.14
CA ARG A 100 -1.05 -12.34 5.72
C ARG A 100 -0.06 -11.19 5.49
N LEU A 101 -0.19 -10.08 6.22
CA LEU A 101 0.74 -8.97 6.14
C LEU A 101 2.14 -9.33 6.67
N GLN A 102 2.22 -10.19 7.69
CA GLN A 102 3.51 -10.68 8.20
C GLN A 102 4.18 -11.65 7.24
N GLN A 103 3.42 -12.50 6.56
CA GLN A 103 3.94 -13.45 5.57
C GLN A 103 4.38 -12.77 4.27
N ASN A 104 3.72 -11.66 3.88
CA ASN A 104 3.98 -10.95 2.64
C ASN A 104 4.29 -9.46 2.84
N PRO A 105 5.32 -9.09 3.60
CA PRO A 105 5.61 -7.69 3.90
C PRO A 105 5.95 -6.87 2.65
N LEU A 106 6.43 -7.50 1.57
CA LEU A 106 6.80 -6.85 0.31
C LEU A 106 5.64 -6.71 -0.68
N ALA A 107 4.69 -7.65 -0.66
CA ALA A 107 3.47 -7.55 -1.47
C ALA A 107 2.56 -6.39 -1.00
N TYR A 108 2.62 -6.07 0.29
CA TYR A 108 1.91 -4.93 0.87
C TYR A 108 2.41 -3.57 0.36
N ASP A 109 3.67 -3.48 -0.06
CA ASP A 109 4.30 -2.23 -0.54
C ASP A 109 4.27 -2.12 -2.07
N LYS A 110 3.09 -2.26 -2.69
CA LYS A 110 2.92 -2.10 -4.15
C LYS A 110 3.38 -0.72 -4.67
N ASP A 111 3.47 0.30 -3.82
CA ASP A 111 3.82 1.68 -4.20
C ASP A 111 5.32 2.03 -4.08
N GLY A 112 6.13 1.09 -3.60
CA GLY A 112 7.59 1.25 -3.61
C GLY A 112 8.21 2.11 -2.51
N GLU A 113 7.44 2.60 -1.52
CA GLU A 113 8.01 3.32 -0.37
C GLU A 113 9.01 2.43 0.37
N MET A 114 8.63 1.18 0.66
CA MET A 114 9.51 0.21 1.33
C MET A 114 10.69 -0.20 0.44
N HIS A 115 10.52 -0.19 -0.89
CA HIS A 115 11.62 -0.45 -1.82
C HIS A 115 12.71 0.62 -1.72
N TYR A 116 12.33 1.90 -1.67
CA TYR A 116 13.28 3.01 -1.45
C TYR A 116 13.90 2.95 -0.06
N ASP A 117 13.17 2.57 0.97
CA ASP A 117 13.68 2.40 2.33
C ASP A 117 14.69 1.26 2.42
N ILE A 118 14.43 0.12 1.77
CA ILE A 118 15.36 -1.03 1.69
C ILE A 118 16.62 -0.63 0.94
N ILE A 119 16.53 0.04 -0.20
CA ILE A 119 17.68 0.56 -0.94
C ILE A 119 18.49 1.54 -0.08
N SER A 120 17.82 2.45 0.58
CA SER A 120 18.45 3.43 1.47
C SER A 120 19.17 2.76 2.64
N ALA A 121 18.55 1.75 3.26
CA ALA A 121 19.16 0.96 4.32
C ALA A 121 20.38 0.18 3.82
N PHE A 122 20.30 -0.43 2.64
CA PHE A 122 21.41 -1.13 1.99
C PHE A 122 22.61 -0.19 1.75
N ILE A 123 22.35 0.98 1.16
CA ILE A 123 23.42 1.99 0.92
C ILE A 123 24.03 2.47 2.23
N LYS A 124 23.21 2.71 3.26
CA LYS A 124 23.70 3.13 4.58
C LYS A 124 24.54 2.04 5.25
N SER A 125 24.17 0.78 5.12
CA SER A 125 24.95 -0.36 5.64
C SER A 125 26.33 -0.46 4.97
N ILE A 126 26.40 -0.30 3.65
CA ILE A 126 27.69 -0.25 2.92
C ILE A 126 28.53 0.92 3.41
N ARG A 127 27.97 2.12 3.51
CA ARG A 127 28.69 3.31 4.00
C ARG A 127 29.14 3.18 5.46
N GLY A 128 28.37 2.47 6.27
CA GLY A 128 28.68 2.16 7.66
C GLY A 128 29.71 1.02 7.82
N SER A 129 30.14 0.39 6.71
CA SER A 129 31.02 -0.79 6.72
C SER A 129 30.49 -1.95 7.56
N ASP A 130 29.16 -2.15 7.53
CA ASP A 130 28.46 -3.27 8.16
C ASP A 130 28.08 -4.31 7.08
N PRO A 131 28.90 -5.36 6.89
CA PRO A 131 28.68 -6.36 5.84
C PRO A 131 27.45 -7.24 6.14
N ASP A 132 27.17 -7.52 7.39
CA ASP A 132 26.03 -8.38 7.78
C ASP A 132 24.72 -7.68 7.49
N ALA A 133 24.58 -6.42 7.87
CA ALA A 133 23.41 -5.61 7.53
C ALA A 133 23.29 -5.42 6.00
N ALA A 134 24.40 -5.22 5.27
CA ALA A 134 24.35 -5.08 3.82
C ALA A 134 23.84 -6.37 3.14
N LEU A 135 24.34 -7.54 3.56
CA LEU A 135 23.87 -8.83 3.03
C LEU A 135 22.40 -9.08 3.35
N TYR A 136 21.94 -8.74 4.56
CA TYR A 136 20.53 -8.85 4.94
C TYR A 136 19.62 -8.01 4.02
N TRP A 137 19.94 -6.74 3.82
CA TRP A 137 19.14 -5.86 2.97
C TRP A 137 19.20 -6.25 1.50
N LEU A 138 20.34 -6.75 1.01
CA LEU A 138 20.45 -7.29 -0.34
C LEU A 138 19.56 -8.53 -0.53
N ALA A 139 19.57 -9.46 0.42
CA ALA A 139 18.71 -10.64 0.37
C ALA A 139 17.23 -10.26 0.33
N ARG A 140 16.84 -9.26 1.12
CA ARG A 140 15.46 -8.73 1.11
C ARG A 140 15.08 -8.09 -0.23
N MET A 141 15.99 -7.38 -0.89
CA MET A 141 15.74 -6.82 -2.23
C MET A 141 15.51 -7.93 -3.27
N ILE A 142 16.36 -8.96 -3.27
CA ILE A 142 16.27 -10.09 -4.22
C ILE A 142 14.96 -10.87 -3.99
N GLU A 143 14.58 -11.10 -2.75
CA GLU A 143 13.33 -11.80 -2.42
C GLU A 143 12.10 -11.00 -2.88
N GLY A 144 12.11 -9.68 -2.69
CA GLY A 144 11.05 -8.79 -3.15
C GLY A 144 10.90 -8.75 -4.67
N GLU A 145 12.01 -8.79 -5.42
CA GLU A 145 11.95 -8.87 -6.87
C GLU A 145 11.43 -10.22 -7.38
N LYS A 146 11.77 -11.32 -6.73
CA LYS A 146 11.22 -12.64 -7.07
C LYS A 146 9.71 -12.70 -6.90
N THR A 147 9.18 -12.09 -5.85
CA THR A 147 7.74 -12.00 -5.62
C THR A 147 7.05 -11.17 -6.70
N ARG A 148 7.68 -10.09 -7.20
CA ARG A 148 7.16 -9.28 -8.31
C ARG A 148 7.16 -10.03 -9.65
N LEU A 149 8.17 -10.86 -9.91
CA LEU A 149 8.29 -11.63 -11.15
C LEU A 149 7.42 -12.90 -11.16
N SER A 150 6.97 -13.38 -10.02
CA SER A 150 6.11 -14.56 -9.91
C SER A 150 4.61 -14.24 -10.05
N LEU A 151 4.22 -12.97 -10.02
CA LEU A 151 2.87 -12.55 -10.36
C LEU A 151 2.76 -12.58 -11.90
N PRO A 152 1.86 -13.37 -12.49
CA PRO A 152 1.61 -13.31 -13.92
C PRO A 152 1.13 -11.89 -14.23
N ASP A 153 1.73 -11.28 -15.28
CA ASP A 153 1.24 -10.04 -15.86
C ASP A 153 -0.24 -10.27 -16.24
N GLY A 154 -1.10 -9.97 -15.28
CA GLY A 154 -2.54 -10.03 -15.49
C GLY A 154 -2.94 -8.89 -16.41
N CYS A 155 -3.45 -9.26 -17.57
CA CYS A 155 -4.05 -8.43 -18.61
C CYS A 155 -5.00 -7.36 -18.06
#